data_a5d6e4647f32900fd365f880c3261e4f
#
_entry.id   a5d6e4647f32900fd365f880c3261e4f
#
_cell.length_a   1.000
_cell.length_b   1.000
_cell.length_c   1.000
_cell.angle_alpha   90.00
_cell.angle_beta   90.00
_cell.angle_gamma   90.00
#
_symmetry.space_group_name_H-M   'P 1'
#
loop_
_entity.id
_entity.type
_entity.pdbx_description
1 polymer ?
#
loop_
_entity_poly.entity_id
_entity_poly.type
_entity_poly.pdbx_seq_one_letter_code
_entity_poly.pdbx_strand_id
1 'polypeptide(L)'
;LEMRLRQKALSIPETLDTAIRIAGAVETAHRAGIIHRDIKPANILFTVYRRPVLADFGISAMSGPRRASDGSELRGMSVPWAPPEQLIGSRNAEPTTDVYSLAATVYAMLTGHSPFETPGASEGVYELARRIVKDAVPPLGRPDVPPSLGRVLTVALEKDPARRYPTMLSFARALQQIQAELELPTTAVDLYDDGQDEDAGRPALDVDDPEATRLGVFSRVEEPVV
;
A
#
# COMPACT_ATOMS: atom_id res chain seq x y z
N LEU A 1 -2.63 9.63 6.43
CA LEU A 1 -3.69 9.77 5.43
C LEU A 1 -5.08 9.64 6.05
N GLU A 2 -5.33 8.65 6.91
CA GLU A 2 -6.64 8.38 7.51
C GLU A 2 -7.32 9.62 8.13
N MET A 3 -6.61 10.38 8.97
CA MET A 3 -7.16 11.62 9.57
C MET A 3 -7.60 12.64 8.52
N ARG A 4 -6.93 12.71 7.37
CA ARG A 4 -7.32 13.61 6.27
C ARG A 4 -8.61 13.13 5.61
N LEU A 5 -8.75 11.82 5.37
CA LEU A 5 -9.94 11.23 4.75
C LEU A 5 -11.19 11.38 5.63
N ARG A 6 -11.03 11.36 6.97
CA ARG A 6 -12.13 11.66 7.90
C ARG A 6 -12.68 13.08 7.74
N GLN A 7 -11.89 14.01 7.21
CA GLN A 7 -12.28 15.40 7.01
C GLN A 7 -12.81 15.62 5.59
N LYS A 8 -12.13 15.07 4.59
CA LYS A 8 -12.46 15.30 3.17
C LYS A 8 -11.76 14.26 2.27
N ALA A 9 -12.48 13.82 1.25
CA ALA A 9 -11.89 13.09 0.13
C ALA A 9 -10.83 13.94 -0.59
N LEU A 10 -9.81 13.28 -1.16
CA LEU A 10 -8.73 13.96 -1.86
C LEU A 10 -9.15 14.36 -3.28
N SER A 11 -8.42 15.31 -3.86
CA SER A 11 -8.50 15.62 -5.28
C SER A 11 -7.89 14.47 -6.12
N ILE A 12 -8.27 14.40 -7.40
CA ILE A 12 -7.72 13.37 -8.32
C ILE A 12 -6.21 13.51 -8.46
N PRO A 13 -5.64 14.72 -8.71
CA PRO A 13 -4.18 14.87 -8.82
C PRO A 13 -3.44 14.40 -7.57
N GLU A 14 -3.94 14.74 -6.38
CA GLU A 14 -3.31 14.36 -5.11
C GLU A 14 -3.44 12.85 -4.86
N THR A 15 -4.56 12.25 -5.22
CA THR A 15 -4.79 10.80 -5.14
C THR A 15 -3.81 10.04 -6.04
N LEU A 16 -3.68 10.46 -7.31
CA LEU A 16 -2.80 9.81 -8.28
C LEU A 16 -1.32 9.96 -7.86
N ASP A 17 -0.88 11.17 -7.46
CA ASP A 17 0.50 11.38 -6.99
C ASP A 17 0.80 10.50 -5.77
N THR A 18 -0.09 10.47 -4.78
CA THR A 18 0.08 9.64 -3.58
C THR A 18 0.15 8.16 -3.94
N ALA A 19 -0.80 7.67 -4.75
CA ALA A 19 -0.89 6.26 -5.11
C ALA A 19 0.34 5.78 -5.92
N ILE A 20 0.81 6.57 -6.89
CA ILE A 20 1.96 6.22 -7.73
C ILE A 20 3.25 6.15 -6.91
N ARG A 21 3.48 7.08 -5.98
CA ARG A 21 4.65 7.05 -5.08
C ARG A 21 4.62 5.85 -4.13
N ILE A 22 3.47 5.56 -3.53
CA ILE A 22 3.31 4.37 -2.69
C ILE A 22 3.51 3.10 -3.51
N ALA A 23 3.00 3.06 -4.74
CA ALA A 23 3.22 1.92 -5.64
C ALA A 23 4.72 1.70 -5.94
N GLY A 24 5.52 2.75 -6.10
CA GLY A 24 6.97 2.64 -6.25
C GLY A 24 7.65 1.99 -5.04
N ALA A 25 7.30 2.44 -3.83
CA ALA A 25 7.83 1.87 -2.59
C ALA A 25 7.44 0.40 -2.42
N VAL A 26 6.18 0.04 -2.75
CA VAL A 26 5.69 -1.35 -2.66
C VAL A 26 6.34 -2.24 -3.73
N GLU A 27 6.51 -1.75 -4.95
CA GLU A 27 7.22 -2.49 -6.01
C GLU A 27 8.66 -2.80 -5.61
N THR A 28 9.35 -1.84 -4.99
CA THR A 28 10.70 -2.04 -4.46
C THR A 28 10.72 -3.17 -3.42
N ALA A 29 9.77 -3.19 -2.48
CA ALA A 29 9.64 -4.27 -1.50
C ALA A 29 9.33 -5.63 -2.17
N HIS A 30 8.45 -5.65 -3.17
CA HIS A 30 8.13 -6.87 -3.93
C HIS A 30 9.35 -7.46 -4.63
N ARG A 31 10.23 -6.63 -5.21
CA ARG A 31 11.50 -7.07 -5.81
C ARG A 31 12.45 -7.68 -4.80
N ALA A 32 12.39 -7.24 -3.54
CA ALA A 32 13.10 -7.84 -2.41
C ALA A 32 12.38 -9.06 -1.80
N GLY A 33 11.30 -9.55 -2.41
CA GLY A 33 10.52 -10.70 -1.92
C GLY A 33 9.61 -10.39 -0.73
N ILE A 34 9.35 -9.10 -0.44
CA ILE A 34 8.55 -8.67 0.70
C ILE A 34 7.18 -8.23 0.21
N ILE A 35 6.12 -8.87 0.71
CA ILE A 35 4.72 -8.48 0.50
C ILE A 35 4.23 -7.74 1.75
N HIS A 36 3.58 -6.58 1.56
CA HIS A 36 3.17 -5.72 2.67
C HIS A 36 1.97 -6.26 3.44
N ARG A 37 0.92 -6.74 2.77
CA ARG A 37 -0.29 -7.39 3.29
C ARG A 37 -1.27 -6.52 4.08
N ASP A 38 -0.92 -5.29 4.42
CA ASP A 38 -1.79 -4.38 5.20
C ASP A 38 -1.71 -2.93 4.70
N ILE A 39 -1.80 -2.72 3.36
CA ILE A 39 -1.85 -1.38 2.78
C ILE A 39 -3.24 -0.79 3.06
N LYS A 40 -3.24 0.35 3.77
CA LYS A 40 -4.45 1.08 4.15
C LYS A 40 -4.14 2.54 4.47
N PRO A 41 -5.14 3.43 4.52
CA PRO A 41 -4.91 4.84 4.83
C PRO A 41 -4.17 5.10 6.15
N ALA A 42 -4.36 4.28 7.17
CA ALA A 42 -3.69 4.43 8.47
C ALA A 42 -2.16 4.25 8.36
N ASN A 43 -1.70 3.37 7.44
CA ASN A 43 -0.30 3.07 7.24
C ASN A 43 0.39 4.00 6.22
N ILE A 44 -0.36 4.92 5.57
CA ILE A 44 0.21 5.93 4.69
C ILE A 44 0.36 7.23 5.47
N LEU A 45 1.61 7.59 5.77
CA LEU A 45 1.98 8.80 6.49
C LEU A 45 2.47 9.86 5.49
N PHE A 46 2.51 11.11 5.93
CA PHE A 46 3.11 12.19 5.14
C PHE A 46 4.25 12.84 5.92
N THR A 47 5.39 12.98 5.26
CA THR A 47 6.52 13.74 5.81
C THR A 47 6.17 15.24 5.91
N VAL A 48 7.03 16.01 6.58
CA VAL A 48 6.92 17.49 6.60
C VAL A 48 7.00 18.11 5.21
N TYR A 49 7.60 17.43 4.25
CA TYR A 49 7.66 17.82 2.84
C TYR A 49 6.45 17.34 2.01
N ARG A 50 5.39 16.86 2.67
CA ARG A 50 4.18 16.30 2.06
C ARG A 50 4.41 15.09 1.14
N ARG A 51 5.52 14.38 1.31
CA ARG A 51 5.75 13.13 0.58
C ARG A 51 5.10 11.97 1.33
N PRO A 52 4.32 11.12 0.63
CA PRO A 52 3.75 9.93 1.24
C PRO A 52 4.84 8.90 1.51
N VAL A 53 4.74 8.22 2.64
CA VAL A 53 5.56 7.08 3.03
C VAL A 53 4.66 5.98 3.55
N LEU A 54 5.01 4.73 3.27
CA LEU A 54 4.31 3.55 3.74
C LEU A 54 5.01 3.01 4.98
N ALA A 55 4.25 2.82 6.05
CA ALA A 55 4.71 2.27 7.33
C ALA A 55 4.17 0.85 7.53
N ASP A 56 4.71 0.14 8.52
CA ASP A 56 4.24 -1.16 9.01
C ASP A 56 4.32 -2.29 7.97
N PHE A 57 5.47 -2.40 7.28
CA PHE A 57 5.77 -3.52 6.40
C PHE A 57 5.74 -4.85 7.17
N GLY A 58 4.83 -5.75 6.77
CA GLY A 58 4.91 -7.20 6.99
C GLY A 58 5.06 -7.74 8.41
N ILE A 59 5.00 -6.93 9.47
CA ILE A 59 5.16 -7.38 10.87
C ILE A 59 4.09 -8.44 11.23
N SER A 60 2.94 -8.39 10.58
CA SER A 60 1.84 -9.35 10.77
C SER A 60 2.14 -10.76 10.23
N ALA A 61 3.12 -10.92 9.34
CA ALA A 61 3.45 -12.22 8.74
C ALA A 61 4.29 -13.12 9.65
N MET A 62 4.93 -12.58 10.67
CA MET A 62 5.77 -13.34 11.63
C MET A 62 4.98 -13.84 12.85
N SER A 63 3.72 -13.45 13.00
CA SER A 63 2.85 -14.01 14.04
C SER A 63 2.45 -15.44 13.61
N GLY A 64 2.98 -16.44 14.33
CA GLY A 64 2.82 -17.87 14.06
C GLY A 64 1.38 -18.35 13.92
N PRO A 65 1.16 -19.69 13.77
CA PRO A 65 -0.14 -20.22 13.39
C PRO A 65 -1.20 -19.89 14.44
N ARG A 66 -2.04 -18.90 14.17
CA ARG A 66 -3.29 -18.73 14.89
C ARG A 66 -4.21 -19.84 14.42
N ARG A 67 -4.49 -20.80 15.31
CA ARG A 67 -5.52 -21.82 15.10
C ARG A 67 -6.86 -21.11 15.03
N ALA A 68 -7.45 -21.08 13.84
CA ALA A 68 -8.80 -20.61 13.63
C ALA A 68 -9.78 -21.73 13.90
N SER A 69 -10.70 -21.51 14.82
CA SER A 69 -11.88 -22.37 14.98
C SER A 69 -13.14 -21.62 15.45
N ASP A 70 -13.07 -20.29 15.67
CA ASP A 70 -14.18 -19.57 16.32
C ASP A 70 -14.51 -18.18 15.76
N GLY A 71 -14.13 -17.88 14.52
CA GLY A 71 -14.44 -16.56 13.90
C GLY A 71 -13.68 -15.37 14.50
N SER A 72 -12.73 -15.60 15.40
CA SER A 72 -11.88 -14.53 15.97
C SER A 72 -10.85 -13.97 14.95
N GLU A 73 -10.67 -14.62 13.81
CA GLU A 73 -9.68 -14.25 12.79
C GLU A 73 -9.90 -12.88 12.16
N LEU A 74 -11.15 -12.48 11.95
CA LEU A 74 -11.46 -11.16 11.41
C LEU A 74 -11.24 -10.03 12.43
N ARG A 75 -11.15 -10.36 13.73
CA ARG A 75 -10.84 -9.40 14.79
C ARG A 75 -9.34 -9.12 14.77
N GLY A 76 -8.96 -7.95 14.29
CA GLY A 76 -7.57 -7.50 14.15
C GLY A 76 -7.08 -7.45 12.72
N MET A 77 -7.88 -7.88 11.74
CA MET A 77 -7.64 -7.62 10.33
C MET A 77 -8.17 -6.25 9.91
N SER A 78 -7.50 -5.65 8.95
CA SER A 78 -7.96 -4.41 8.31
C SER A 78 -8.99 -4.71 7.22
N VAL A 79 -10.12 -5.33 7.60
CA VAL A 79 -11.12 -5.89 6.69
C VAL A 79 -11.52 -4.96 5.55
N PRO A 80 -11.75 -3.65 5.73
CA PRO A 80 -12.15 -2.77 4.64
C PRO A 80 -11.18 -2.70 3.44
N TRP A 81 -9.90 -3.03 3.64
CA TRP A 81 -8.85 -3.01 2.62
C TRP A 81 -8.30 -4.39 2.27
N ALA A 82 -8.76 -5.43 2.99
CA ALA A 82 -8.30 -6.80 2.78
C ALA A 82 -8.88 -7.38 1.47
N PRO A 83 -8.06 -8.06 0.64
CA PRO A 83 -8.55 -8.72 -0.56
C PRO A 83 -9.35 -9.99 -0.23
N PRO A 84 -10.25 -10.43 -1.13
CA PRO A 84 -11.11 -11.59 -0.93
C PRO A 84 -10.38 -12.85 -0.47
N GLU A 85 -9.24 -13.16 -1.07
CA GLU A 85 -8.45 -14.36 -0.75
C GLU A 85 -7.96 -14.36 0.70
N GLN A 86 -7.61 -13.22 1.27
CA GLN A 86 -7.23 -13.13 2.69
C GLN A 86 -8.44 -13.38 3.61
N LEU A 87 -9.63 -12.89 3.22
CA LEU A 87 -10.85 -13.05 4.01
C LEU A 87 -11.39 -14.49 4.02
N ILE A 88 -11.09 -15.27 2.97
CA ILE A 88 -11.44 -16.69 2.90
C ILE A 88 -10.33 -17.61 3.42
N GLY A 89 -9.30 -17.06 4.07
CA GLY A 89 -8.27 -17.82 4.77
C GLY A 89 -7.09 -18.29 3.91
N SER A 90 -6.89 -17.73 2.71
CA SER A 90 -5.67 -17.98 1.94
C SER A 90 -4.45 -17.41 2.68
N ARG A 91 -3.44 -18.24 2.87
CA ARG A 91 -2.16 -17.83 3.49
C ARG A 91 -1.15 -17.34 2.46
N ASN A 92 -1.40 -17.59 1.19
CA ASN A 92 -0.52 -17.15 0.12
C ASN A 92 -0.79 -15.67 -0.15
N ALA A 93 0.19 -14.84 0.13
CA ALA A 93 0.17 -13.45 -0.29
C ALA A 93 1.12 -13.28 -1.46
N GLU A 94 0.63 -12.65 -2.50
CA GLU A 94 1.34 -12.36 -3.74
C GLU A 94 1.35 -10.85 -3.97
N PRO A 95 2.15 -10.31 -4.90
CA PRO A 95 2.11 -8.89 -5.26
C PRO A 95 0.70 -8.38 -5.57
N THR A 96 -0.16 -9.21 -6.16
CA THR A 96 -1.57 -8.92 -6.46
C THR A 96 -2.46 -8.69 -5.23
N THR A 97 -2.06 -9.19 -4.07
CA THR A 97 -2.67 -8.91 -2.76
C THR A 97 -2.53 -7.42 -2.41
N ASP A 98 -1.32 -6.88 -2.54
CA ASP A 98 -1.03 -5.47 -2.25
C ASP A 98 -1.62 -4.54 -3.32
N VAL A 99 -1.71 -4.98 -4.58
CA VAL A 99 -2.41 -4.24 -5.65
C VAL A 99 -3.87 -3.99 -5.26
N TYR A 100 -4.58 -5.02 -4.78
CA TYR A 100 -5.95 -4.87 -4.31
C TYR A 100 -6.05 -3.86 -3.15
N SER A 101 -5.21 -4.02 -2.12
CA SER A 101 -5.25 -3.16 -0.94
C SER A 101 -4.91 -1.70 -1.25
N LEU A 102 -3.95 -1.45 -2.15
CA LEU A 102 -3.67 -0.10 -2.62
C LEU A 102 -4.84 0.46 -3.45
N ALA A 103 -5.47 -0.33 -4.32
CA ALA A 103 -6.63 0.09 -5.09
C ALA A 103 -7.82 0.45 -4.19
N ALA A 104 -8.09 -0.35 -3.14
CA ALA A 104 -9.10 -0.03 -2.13
C ALA A 104 -8.77 1.28 -1.39
N THR A 105 -7.49 1.52 -1.11
CA THR A 105 -7.02 2.78 -0.53
C THR A 105 -7.18 3.96 -1.49
N VAL A 106 -6.91 3.78 -2.80
CA VAL A 106 -7.16 4.80 -3.84
C VAL A 106 -8.66 5.11 -3.94
N TYR A 107 -9.51 4.10 -3.92
CA TYR A 107 -10.95 4.30 -3.86
C TYR A 107 -11.34 5.16 -2.65
N ALA A 108 -10.82 4.83 -1.47
CA ALA A 108 -11.09 5.61 -0.24
C ALA A 108 -10.53 7.05 -0.32
N MET A 109 -9.38 7.28 -0.95
CA MET A 109 -8.88 8.63 -1.19
C MET A 109 -9.86 9.47 -2.01
N LEU A 110 -10.53 8.85 -2.99
CA LEU A 110 -11.49 9.53 -3.85
C LEU A 110 -12.87 9.72 -3.21
N THR A 111 -13.34 8.78 -2.38
CA THR A 111 -14.73 8.76 -1.87
C THR A 111 -14.86 9.10 -0.39
N GLY A 112 -13.77 8.96 0.39
CA GLY A 112 -13.78 9.11 1.84
C GLY A 112 -14.07 7.83 2.62
N HIS A 113 -14.40 6.72 1.95
CA HIS A 113 -14.68 5.41 2.57
C HIS A 113 -14.13 4.26 1.71
N SER A 114 -13.97 3.07 2.28
CA SER A 114 -13.53 1.91 1.50
C SER A 114 -14.62 1.44 0.51
N PRO A 115 -14.26 0.65 -0.54
CA PRO A 115 -15.18 0.36 -1.64
C PRO A 115 -16.51 -0.27 -1.21
N PHE A 116 -16.49 -1.10 -0.17
CA PHE A 116 -17.66 -1.90 0.24
C PHE A 116 -18.28 -1.44 1.55
N GLU A 117 -17.75 -0.40 2.21
CA GLU A 117 -18.40 0.22 3.36
C GLU A 117 -19.60 1.07 2.92
N THR A 118 -20.70 0.98 3.66
CA THR A 118 -21.85 1.86 3.47
C THR A 118 -21.73 3.04 4.45
N PRO A 119 -21.53 4.28 3.95
CA PRO A 119 -21.42 5.45 4.82
C PRO A 119 -22.63 5.58 5.76
N GLY A 120 -22.37 5.73 7.07
CA GLY A 120 -23.40 5.92 8.06
C GLY A 120 -24.14 4.65 8.53
N ALA A 121 -23.85 3.48 7.95
CA ALA A 121 -24.39 2.22 8.43
C ALA A 121 -23.48 1.60 9.51
N SER A 122 -24.07 1.09 10.59
CA SER A 122 -23.36 0.25 11.57
C SER A 122 -23.40 -1.19 11.12
N GLU A 123 -22.50 -1.55 10.21
CA GLU A 123 -22.45 -2.90 9.66
C GLU A 123 -21.50 -3.80 10.44
N GLY A 124 -21.88 -5.08 10.56
CA GLY A 124 -21.03 -6.09 11.15
C GLY A 124 -19.84 -6.43 10.22
N VAL A 125 -18.68 -6.72 10.80
CA VAL A 125 -17.45 -7.07 10.06
C VAL A 125 -17.66 -8.24 9.09
N TYR A 126 -18.53 -9.19 9.42
CA TYR A 126 -18.85 -10.34 8.56
C TYR A 126 -19.64 -9.97 7.31
N GLU A 127 -20.57 -9.01 7.45
CA GLU A 127 -21.35 -8.54 6.30
C GLU A 127 -20.46 -7.75 5.33
N LEU A 128 -19.56 -6.92 5.85
CA LEU A 128 -18.55 -6.24 5.04
C LEU A 128 -17.66 -7.26 4.32
N ALA A 129 -17.13 -8.27 5.03
CA ALA A 129 -16.32 -9.33 4.44
C ALA A 129 -17.08 -10.09 3.33
N ARG A 130 -18.38 -10.41 3.55
CA ARG A 130 -19.23 -11.03 2.52
C ARG A 130 -19.31 -10.18 1.25
N ARG A 131 -19.52 -8.87 1.39
CA ARG A 131 -19.60 -7.95 0.25
C ARG A 131 -18.26 -7.85 -0.49
N ILE A 132 -17.15 -7.77 0.23
CA ILE A 132 -15.82 -7.77 -0.37
C ILE A 132 -15.60 -9.02 -1.23
N VAL A 133 -16.07 -10.17 -0.76
CA VAL A 133 -15.89 -11.44 -1.49
C VAL A 133 -16.85 -11.56 -2.68
N LYS A 134 -18.10 -11.06 -2.59
CA LYS A 134 -19.16 -11.40 -3.55
C LYS A 134 -19.64 -10.25 -4.42
N ASP A 135 -19.65 -9.02 -3.91
CA ASP A 135 -20.35 -7.93 -4.58
C ASP A 135 -19.40 -7.26 -5.61
N ALA A 136 -19.98 -6.73 -6.69
CA ALA A 136 -19.24 -5.93 -7.65
C ALA A 136 -18.71 -4.65 -7.01
N VAL A 137 -17.59 -4.12 -7.53
CA VAL A 137 -17.02 -2.85 -7.06
C VAL A 137 -18.04 -1.73 -7.33
N PRO A 138 -18.45 -0.97 -6.30
CA PRO A 138 -19.39 0.13 -6.49
C PRO A 138 -18.78 1.25 -7.34
N PRO A 139 -19.58 2.00 -8.10
CA PRO A 139 -19.10 3.18 -8.81
C PRO A 139 -18.63 4.25 -7.82
N LEU A 140 -17.65 5.05 -8.22
CA LEU A 140 -17.06 6.10 -7.37
C LEU A 140 -18.05 7.23 -7.01
N GLY A 141 -19.13 7.40 -7.79
CA GLY A 141 -20.16 8.41 -7.51
C GLY A 141 -19.70 9.87 -7.63
N ARG A 142 -18.53 10.11 -8.22
CA ARG A 142 -17.93 11.44 -8.41
C ARG A 142 -17.94 11.84 -9.88
N PRO A 143 -18.62 12.94 -10.26
CA PRO A 143 -18.73 13.35 -11.66
C PRO A 143 -17.40 13.89 -12.25
N ASP A 144 -16.45 14.31 -11.40
CA ASP A 144 -15.13 14.81 -11.81
C ASP A 144 -14.13 13.66 -12.06
N VAL A 145 -14.44 12.41 -11.67
CA VAL A 145 -13.56 11.25 -11.87
C VAL A 145 -13.77 10.70 -13.29
N PRO A 146 -12.69 10.60 -14.11
CA PRO A 146 -12.82 10.06 -15.46
C PRO A 146 -13.22 8.56 -15.41
N PRO A 147 -14.05 8.10 -16.34
CA PRO A 147 -14.46 6.69 -16.41
C PRO A 147 -13.28 5.71 -16.53
N SER A 148 -12.18 6.14 -17.12
CA SER A 148 -10.92 5.38 -17.22
C SER A 148 -10.33 5.03 -15.86
N LEU A 149 -10.31 5.98 -14.90
CA LEU A 149 -9.85 5.70 -13.54
C LEU A 149 -10.77 4.69 -12.84
N GLY A 150 -12.09 4.78 -13.06
CA GLY A 150 -13.04 3.77 -12.56
C GLY A 150 -12.72 2.37 -13.09
N ARG A 151 -12.40 2.25 -14.39
CA ARG A 151 -11.99 0.96 -15.00
C ARG A 151 -10.68 0.44 -14.41
N VAL A 152 -9.69 1.30 -14.23
CA VAL A 152 -8.40 0.92 -13.60
C VAL A 152 -8.63 0.34 -12.21
N LEU A 153 -9.48 0.98 -11.39
CA LEU A 153 -9.80 0.49 -10.06
C LEU A 153 -10.63 -0.80 -10.10
N THR A 154 -11.54 -0.95 -11.05
CA THR A 154 -12.31 -2.20 -11.21
C THR A 154 -11.40 -3.38 -11.50
N VAL A 155 -10.40 -3.23 -12.38
CA VAL A 155 -9.41 -4.28 -12.66
C VAL A 155 -8.55 -4.58 -11.42
N ALA A 156 -8.06 -3.56 -10.72
CA ALA A 156 -7.22 -3.75 -9.54
C ALA A 156 -7.99 -4.40 -8.36
N LEU A 157 -9.32 -4.20 -8.28
CA LEU A 157 -10.22 -4.74 -7.27
C LEU A 157 -10.93 -6.04 -7.71
N GLU A 158 -10.50 -6.68 -8.79
CA GLU A 158 -11.02 -7.99 -9.21
C GLU A 158 -10.90 -9.02 -8.08
N LYS A 159 -11.91 -9.91 -8.00
CA LYS A 159 -11.96 -10.91 -6.92
C LYS A 159 -10.90 -11.98 -7.12
N ASP A 160 -10.70 -12.38 -8.37
CA ASP A 160 -9.64 -13.31 -8.77
C ASP A 160 -8.31 -12.55 -8.89
N PRO A 161 -7.28 -12.89 -8.07
CA PRO A 161 -5.97 -12.25 -8.13
C PRO A 161 -5.33 -12.30 -9.53
N ALA A 162 -5.57 -13.38 -10.30
CA ALA A 162 -5.01 -13.55 -11.64
C ALA A 162 -5.58 -12.55 -12.67
N ARG A 163 -6.70 -11.90 -12.37
CA ARG A 163 -7.34 -10.90 -13.22
C ARG A 163 -6.95 -9.47 -12.87
N ARG A 164 -6.18 -9.27 -11.80
CA ARG A 164 -5.63 -7.98 -11.39
C ARG A 164 -4.38 -7.61 -12.17
N TYR A 165 -3.86 -6.42 -11.94
CA TYR A 165 -2.52 -6.06 -12.39
C TYR A 165 -1.49 -7.01 -11.78
N PRO A 166 -0.61 -7.65 -12.58
CA PRO A 166 0.31 -8.69 -12.08
C PRO A 166 1.42 -8.12 -11.18
N THR A 167 1.75 -6.84 -11.32
CA THR A 167 2.77 -6.16 -10.51
C THR A 167 2.26 -4.80 -10.04
N MET A 168 2.83 -4.30 -8.98
CA MET A 168 2.53 -2.95 -8.49
C MET A 168 2.97 -1.88 -9.51
N LEU A 169 4.07 -2.14 -10.22
CA LEU A 169 4.54 -1.26 -11.31
C LEU A 169 3.51 -1.18 -12.45
N SER A 170 2.88 -2.28 -12.84
CA SER A 170 1.85 -2.26 -13.89
C SER A 170 0.61 -1.46 -13.47
N PHE A 171 0.23 -1.53 -12.20
CA PHE A 171 -0.83 -0.70 -11.64
C PHE A 171 -0.44 0.78 -11.60
N ALA A 172 0.79 1.11 -11.16
CA ALA A 172 1.31 2.48 -11.18
C ALA A 172 1.30 3.09 -12.60
N ARG A 173 1.71 2.32 -13.60
CA ARG A 173 1.67 2.76 -15.01
C ARG A 173 0.25 3.03 -15.50
N ALA A 174 -0.73 2.22 -15.11
CA ALA A 174 -2.12 2.50 -15.41
C ALA A 174 -2.61 3.82 -14.78
N LEU A 175 -2.18 4.13 -13.55
CA LEU A 175 -2.47 5.41 -12.91
C LEU A 175 -1.74 6.59 -13.60
N GLN A 176 -0.50 6.41 -14.08
CA GLN A 176 0.20 7.42 -14.88
C GLN A 176 -0.51 7.71 -16.21
N GLN A 177 -1.12 6.69 -16.84
CA GLN A 177 -1.95 6.92 -18.04
C GLN A 177 -3.15 7.82 -17.74
N ILE A 178 -3.76 7.70 -16.55
CA ILE A 178 -4.82 8.62 -16.13
C ILE A 178 -4.27 10.04 -15.91
N GLN A 179 -3.05 10.20 -15.37
CA GLN A 179 -2.42 11.53 -15.30
C GLN A 179 -2.25 12.14 -16.68
N ALA A 180 -1.79 11.35 -17.67
CA ALA A 180 -1.63 11.81 -19.04
C ALA A 180 -2.98 12.17 -19.69
N GLU A 181 -4.03 11.36 -19.48
CA GLU A 181 -5.39 11.66 -19.98
C GLU A 181 -5.94 12.98 -19.43
N LEU A 182 -5.59 13.31 -18.18
CA LEU A 182 -6.02 14.53 -17.48
C LEU A 182 -5.04 15.69 -17.65
N GLU A 183 -4.01 15.56 -18.50
CA GLU A 183 -2.97 16.56 -18.72
C GLU A 183 -2.25 17.00 -17.41
N LEU A 184 -2.19 16.09 -16.44
CA LEU A 184 -1.50 16.31 -15.17
C LEU A 184 0.00 16.02 -15.30
N PRO A 185 0.86 16.67 -14.48
CA PRO A 185 2.27 16.29 -14.40
C PRO A 185 2.40 14.80 -14.04
N THR A 186 3.24 14.08 -14.79
CA THR A 186 3.51 12.66 -14.53
C THR A 186 4.32 12.50 -13.25
N THR A 187 3.78 11.77 -12.29
CA THR A 187 4.51 11.38 -11.07
C THR A 187 5.51 10.27 -11.40
N ALA A 188 6.77 10.44 -11.05
CA ALA A 188 7.77 9.38 -11.18
C ALA A 188 7.42 8.20 -10.26
N VAL A 189 7.63 6.98 -10.76
CA VAL A 189 7.64 5.78 -9.93
C VAL A 189 9.06 5.61 -9.41
N ASP A 190 9.29 6.03 -8.16
CA ASP A 190 10.59 5.94 -7.51
C ASP A 190 10.84 4.46 -7.18
N LEU A 191 11.68 3.80 -7.95
CA LEU A 191 12.13 2.42 -7.70
C LEU A 191 13.54 2.48 -7.13
N TYR A 192 13.77 1.82 -6.02
CA TYR A 192 15.11 1.51 -5.59
C TYR A 192 15.58 0.30 -6.39
N ASP A 193 16.58 0.50 -7.22
CA ASP A 193 17.28 -0.56 -7.92
C ASP A 193 18.59 -0.77 -7.18
N ASP A 194 18.78 -1.96 -6.59
CA ASP A 194 20.08 -2.42 -6.10
C ASP A 194 21.00 -2.75 -7.30
N GLY A 195 20.79 -2.04 -8.42
CA GLY A 195 21.73 -2.08 -9.53
C GLY A 195 23.10 -1.91 -8.96
N GLN A 196 23.91 -2.91 -9.11
CA GLN A 196 25.36 -2.91 -8.94
C GLN A 196 25.96 -1.73 -9.72
N ASP A 197 25.76 -0.51 -9.26
CA ASP A 197 26.70 0.56 -9.43
C ASP A 197 27.85 0.29 -8.46
N GLU A 198 28.51 -0.85 -8.68
CA GLU A 198 29.89 -1.00 -8.33
C GLU A 198 30.61 0.16 -9.02
N ASP A 199 31.04 1.12 -8.22
CA ASP A 199 32.13 2.00 -8.55
C ASP A 199 31.85 3.22 -9.45
N ALA A 200 30.77 3.96 -9.23
CA ALA A 200 30.70 5.34 -9.74
C ALA A 200 30.86 6.35 -8.57
N GLY A 201 32.11 6.53 -8.12
CA GLY A 201 32.55 7.77 -7.46
C GLY A 201 32.13 7.94 -5.99
N ARG A 202 32.22 6.92 -5.15
CA ARG A 202 32.47 7.18 -3.72
C ARG A 202 33.89 7.75 -3.62
N PRO A 203 34.08 9.00 -3.20
CA PRO A 203 35.42 9.45 -2.83
C PRO A 203 35.90 8.47 -1.75
N ALA A 204 37.06 7.86 -1.97
CA ALA A 204 37.73 7.06 -0.95
C ALA A 204 37.79 7.93 0.31
N LEU A 205 37.06 7.50 1.36
CA LEU A 205 37.19 8.15 2.65
C LEU A 205 38.63 7.89 3.10
N ASP A 206 39.42 8.92 3.09
CA ASP A 206 40.80 8.87 3.58
C ASP A 206 40.70 8.54 5.09
N VAL A 207 41.12 7.32 5.43
CA VAL A 207 40.98 6.75 6.80
C VAL A 207 41.87 7.51 7.78
N ASP A 208 42.77 8.35 7.29
CA ASP A 208 43.75 9.13 8.06
C ASP A 208 43.37 10.60 8.23
N ASP A 209 42.14 11.04 7.84
CA ASP A 209 41.69 12.40 8.07
C ASP A 209 41.34 12.61 9.59
N PRO A 210 42.13 13.43 10.31
CA PRO A 210 41.91 13.65 11.75
C PRO A 210 40.62 14.43 12.05
N GLU A 211 39.93 15.02 11.06
CA GLU A 211 38.67 15.76 11.22
C GLU A 211 37.42 14.91 10.89
N ALA A 212 37.58 13.67 10.46
CA ALA A 212 36.44 12.79 10.16
C ALA A 212 35.64 12.46 11.42
N THR A 213 34.38 12.83 11.44
CA THR A 213 33.44 12.50 12.53
C THR A 213 33.25 10.98 12.63
N ARG A 214 33.79 10.35 13.65
CA ARG A 214 33.61 8.93 13.92
C ARG A 214 32.18 8.69 14.44
N LEU A 215 31.31 8.11 13.64
CA LEU A 215 30.06 7.51 14.11
C LEU A 215 30.41 6.30 14.98
N GLY A 216 30.11 6.41 16.29
CA GLY A 216 30.40 5.34 17.24
C GLY A 216 29.63 4.06 16.90
N VAL A 217 30.34 2.95 16.86
CA VAL A 217 29.73 1.62 16.80
C VAL A 217 29.08 1.34 18.16
N PHE A 218 27.77 1.18 18.21
CA PHE A 218 27.07 0.75 19.42
C PHE A 218 27.44 -0.71 19.71
N SER A 219 28.30 -0.93 20.71
CA SER A 219 28.57 -2.26 21.24
C SER A 219 27.34 -2.72 22.05
N ARG A 220 26.94 -3.97 21.80
CA ARG A 220 25.89 -4.67 22.54
C ARG A 220 26.33 -4.75 24.00
N VAL A 221 25.52 -4.21 24.91
CA VAL A 221 25.71 -4.42 26.36
C VAL A 221 25.23 -5.83 26.68
N GLU A 222 26.14 -6.71 27.10
CA GLU A 222 25.79 -8.01 27.68
C GLU A 222 25.24 -7.77 29.09
N GLU A 223 24.03 -8.26 29.37
CA GLU A 223 23.48 -8.27 30.71
C GLU A 223 24.21 -9.32 31.56
N PRO A 224 24.56 -9.04 32.82
CA PRO A 224 25.15 -10.02 33.70
C PRO A 224 24.09 -11.04 34.15
N VAL A 225 24.41 -12.32 33.96
CA VAL A 225 23.67 -13.45 34.52
C VAL A 225 23.88 -13.47 36.04
N VAL A 226 22.77 -13.36 36.81
CA VAL A 226 22.69 -13.71 38.23
C VAL A 226 21.76 -14.90 38.39
#